data_2258b58e7a3910272ee6517c9a99a017
#
_entry.id   2258b58e7a3910272ee6517c9a99a017
#
_cell.length_a   1.000
_cell.length_b   1.000
_cell.length_c   1.000
_cell.angle_alpha   90.00
_cell.angle_beta   90.00
_cell.angle_gamma   90.00
#
_symmetry.space_group_name_H-M   'P 1'
#
loop_
_entity.id
_entity.type
_entity.pdbx_description
1 polymer ?
#
loop_
_entity_poly.entity_id
_entity_poly.type
_entity_poly.pdbx_seq_one_letter_code
_entity_poly.pdbx_strand_id
1 'polypeptide(L)' 'MKKLEIGGLYKHYKGTKAKVLYEGFHSETREPLVIYMHLEDGVIWARPKEMFLGNVVVDGKEVERFQQIEQEILIKPSSN' A
#
# COMPACT_ATOMS: atom_id res chain seq x y z
N MET A 1 -1.29 5.12 15.64
CA MET A 1 -2.17 4.76 14.57
C MET A 1 -1.56 5.08 13.23
N LYS A 2 -1.62 4.15 12.31
CA LYS A 2 -1.02 4.38 11.02
C LYS A 2 -1.93 5.15 10.12
N LYS A 3 -1.37 6.03 9.34
CA LYS A 3 -2.10 6.79 8.39
C LYS A 3 -1.89 6.25 7.01
N LEU A 4 -2.96 6.23 6.22
CA LEU A 4 -2.84 5.85 4.83
C LEU A 4 -2.45 7.07 4.02
N GLU A 5 -1.44 6.93 3.20
CA GLU A 5 -1.02 8.04 2.37
C GLU A 5 -1.46 7.81 0.94
N ILE A 6 -2.37 8.66 0.45
CA ILE A 6 -2.82 8.58 -0.92
C ILE A 6 -1.67 9.01 -1.82
N GLY A 7 -1.41 8.24 -2.84
CA GLY A 7 -0.27 8.47 -3.72
C GLY A 7 1.00 7.86 -3.20
N GLY A 8 0.97 7.28 -2.00
CA GLY A 8 2.17 6.72 -1.41
C GLY A 8 2.52 5.35 -1.97
N LEU A 9 3.78 5.00 -1.83
CA LEU A 9 4.25 3.69 -2.25
C LEU A 9 4.36 2.77 -1.06
N TYR A 10 3.96 1.54 -1.26
CA TYR A 10 3.97 0.53 -0.20
C TYR A 10 4.55 -0.76 -0.74
N LYS A 11 5.15 -1.53 0.15
CA LYS A 11 5.69 -2.82 -0.20
C LYS A 11 4.98 -3.88 0.60
N HIS A 12 4.40 -4.84 -0.10
CA HIS A 12 3.74 -5.97 0.53
C HIS A 12 4.79 -6.87 1.17
N TYR A 13 4.45 -7.52 2.27
CA TYR A 13 5.43 -8.33 2.97
C TYR A 13 6.00 -9.46 2.10
N LYS A 14 5.31 -9.80 1.04
CA LYS A 14 5.84 -10.81 0.10
C LYS A 14 6.68 -10.19 -1.01
N GLY A 15 6.85 -8.88 -1.00
CA GLY A 15 7.79 -8.24 -1.91
C GLY A 15 7.21 -7.40 -3.02
N THR A 16 5.91 -7.53 -3.32
CA THR A 16 5.36 -6.73 -4.39
C THR A 16 5.18 -5.28 -3.94
N LYS A 17 5.31 -4.37 -4.87
CA LYS A 17 5.16 -2.95 -4.57
C LYS A 17 3.85 -2.44 -5.14
N ALA A 18 3.29 -1.47 -4.46
CA ALA A 18 2.00 -0.93 -4.84
C ALA A 18 1.95 0.55 -4.61
N LYS A 19 1.12 1.23 -5.38
CA LYS A 19 0.87 2.65 -5.19
C LYS A 19 -0.58 2.80 -4.78
N VAL A 20 -0.81 3.52 -3.70
CA VAL A 20 -2.18 3.77 -3.23
C VAL A 20 -2.77 4.87 -4.09
N LEU A 21 -3.89 4.58 -4.73
CA LEU A 21 -4.51 5.53 -5.62
C LEU A 21 -5.61 6.32 -4.93
N TYR A 22 -6.48 5.63 -4.20
CA TYR A 22 -7.64 6.28 -3.59
C TYR A 22 -8.04 5.52 -2.35
N GLU A 23 -8.84 6.19 -1.55
CA GLU A 23 -9.55 5.55 -0.47
C GLU A 23 -11.04 5.70 -0.78
N GLY A 24 -11.79 4.63 -0.67
CA GLY A 24 -13.21 4.67 -0.93
C GLY A 24 -13.96 3.87 0.11
N PHE A 25 -15.22 3.60 -0.17
CA PHE A 25 -16.05 2.83 0.76
C PHE A 25 -16.76 1.73 0.01
N HIS A 26 -16.90 0.61 0.69
CA HIS A 26 -17.69 -0.49 0.15
C HIS A 26 -19.14 -0.02 0.10
N SER A 27 -19.79 -0.19 -1.04
CA SER A 27 -21.12 0.39 -1.22
C SER A 27 -22.16 -0.25 -0.31
N GLU A 28 -21.93 -1.47 0.13
CA GLU A 28 -22.91 -2.16 0.97
C GLU A 28 -22.57 -2.12 2.43
N THR A 29 -21.34 -2.43 2.79
CA THR A 29 -20.97 -2.47 4.20
C THR A 29 -20.50 -1.13 4.70
N ARG A 30 -20.11 -0.25 3.77
CA ARG A 30 -19.57 1.06 4.09
C ARG A 30 -18.21 1.02 4.76
N GLU A 31 -17.56 -0.13 4.73
CA GLU A 31 -16.23 -0.17 5.30
C GLU A 31 -15.24 0.52 4.38
N PRO A 32 -14.23 1.18 4.92
CA PRO A 32 -13.25 1.88 4.09
C PRO A 32 -12.40 0.89 3.31
N LEU A 33 -12.14 1.22 2.06
CA LEU A 33 -11.33 0.40 1.18
C LEU A 33 -10.16 1.20 0.67
N VAL A 34 -9.04 0.53 0.47
CA VAL A 34 -7.86 1.13 -0.15
C VAL A 34 -7.81 0.62 -1.58
N ILE A 35 -7.74 1.55 -2.53
CA ILE A 35 -7.63 1.21 -3.94
C ILE A 35 -6.18 1.42 -4.32
N TYR A 36 -5.53 0.38 -4.78
CA TYR A 36 -4.10 0.45 -5.04
C TYR A 36 -3.75 -0.33 -6.29
N MET A 37 -2.62 0.01 -6.87
CA MET A 37 -2.17 -0.61 -8.09
C MET A 37 -0.86 -1.30 -7.85
N HIS A 38 -0.74 -2.55 -8.30
CA HIS A 38 0.54 -3.25 -8.28
C HIS A 38 1.42 -2.63 -9.35
N LEU A 39 2.62 -2.23 -8.98
CA LEU A 39 3.49 -1.58 -9.94
C LEU A 39 3.98 -2.53 -11.01
N GLU A 40 4.06 -3.81 -10.66
CA GLU A 40 4.60 -4.77 -11.57
C GLU A 40 3.72 -5.03 -12.78
N ASP A 41 2.44 -5.16 -12.58
CA ASP A 41 1.52 -5.51 -13.67
C ASP A 41 0.42 -4.50 -13.91
N GLY A 42 0.38 -3.43 -13.12
CA GLY A 42 -0.63 -2.40 -13.32
C GLY A 42 -2.03 -2.78 -12.88
N VAL A 43 -2.19 -3.92 -12.24
CA VAL A 43 -3.51 -4.36 -11.82
C VAL A 43 -3.95 -3.56 -10.60
N ILE A 44 -5.20 -3.12 -10.62
CA ILE A 44 -5.75 -2.32 -9.55
C ILE A 44 -6.61 -3.20 -8.67
N TRP A 45 -6.37 -3.10 -7.37
CA TRP A 45 -7.01 -3.94 -6.37
C TRP A 45 -7.70 -3.07 -5.33
N ALA A 46 -8.64 -3.65 -4.63
CA ALA A 46 -9.28 -3.03 -3.49
C ALA A 46 -9.16 -3.95 -2.29
N ARG A 47 -8.81 -3.39 -1.15
CA ARG A 47 -8.66 -4.17 0.07
C ARG A 47 -9.20 -3.36 1.23
N PRO A 48 -9.86 -3.98 2.21
CA PRO A 48 -10.29 -3.21 3.39
C PRO A 48 -9.12 -2.48 4.02
N LYS A 49 -9.36 -1.23 4.38
CA LYS A 49 -8.30 -0.38 4.93
C LYS A 49 -7.68 -0.99 6.17
N GLU A 50 -8.50 -1.60 7.00
CA GLU A 50 -8.03 -2.21 8.21
C GLU A 50 -7.03 -3.33 7.90
N MET A 51 -7.30 -4.11 6.85
CA MET A 51 -6.37 -5.14 6.44
C MET A 51 -5.14 -4.58 5.80
N PHE A 52 -5.30 -3.53 4.99
CA PHE A 52 -4.17 -2.92 4.30
C PHE A 52 -3.15 -2.39 5.32
N LEU A 53 -3.64 -1.73 6.35
CA LEU A 53 -2.77 -1.14 7.36
C LEU A 53 -2.45 -2.07 8.51
N GLY A 54 -2.99 -3.28 8.49
CA GLY A 54 -2.81 -4.21 9.58
C GLY A 54 -1.54 -5.03 9.45
N ASN A 55 -1.41 -5.99 10.35
CA ASN A 55 -0.24 -6.83 10.39
C ASN A 55 -0.59 -8.26 10.03
N VAL A 56 0.42 -9.02 9.67
CA VAL A 56 0.29 -10.46 9.45
C VAL A 56 1.37 -11.14 10.27
N VAL A 57 1.19 -12.42 10.51
CA VAL A 57 2.18 -13.18 11.26
C VAL A 57 2.96 -14.03 10.27
N VAL A 58 4.27 -13.87 10.26
CA VAL A 58 5.14 -14.62 9.37
C VAL A 58 6.21 -15.25 10.24
N ASP A 59 6.28 -16.57 10.22
CA ASP A 59 7.26 -17.31 11.00
C ASP A 59 7.24 -16.91 12.47
N GLY A 60 6.04 -16.77 13.01
CA GLY A 60 5.88 -16.44 14.42
C GLY A 60 6.09 -14.97 14.75
N LYS A 61 6.38 -14.14 13.75
CA LYS A 61 6.61 -12.73 14.01
C LYS A 61 5.55 -11.89 13.34
N GLU A 62 5.18 -10.83 14.01
CA GLU A 62 4.19 -9.91 13.47
C GLU A 62 4.89 -8.90 12.59
N VAL A 63 4.45 -8.78 11.35
CA VAL A 63 5.02 -7.80 10.42
C VAL A 63 3.87 -7.06 9.75
N GLU A 64 4.16 -5.88 9.24
CA GLU A 64 3.16 -5.11 8.52
C GLU A 64 2.84 -5.79 7.21
N ARG A 65 1.56 -5.87 6.90
CA ARG A 65 1.15 -6.45 5.61
C ARG A 65 1.68 -5.60 4.47
N PHE A 66 1.58 -4.28 4.61
CA PHE A 66 2.15 -3.32 3.67
C PHE A 66 2.97 -2.33 4.46
N GLN A 67 4.19 -2.11 4.04
CA GLN A 67 5.05 -1.16 4.69
C GLN A 67 5.27 0.00 3.74
N GLN A 68 5.06 1.20 4.22
CA GLN A 68 5.26 2.37 3.39
C GLN A 68 6.74 2.53 3.10
N ILE A 69 7.07 2.79 1.83
CA ILE A 69 8.45 2.99 1.45
C ILE A 69 8.57 4.37 0.83
N GLU A 70 9.77 4.89 0.85
CA GLU A 70 10.01 6.19 0.27
C GLU A 70 10.02 6.07 -1.22
N GLN A 71 9.43 7.05 -1.87
CA GLN A 71 9.46 7.11 -3.29
C GLN A 71 10.87 7.39 -3.69
N GLU A 72 11.42 6.53 -4.54
CA GLU A 72 12.74 6.73 -4.99
C GLU A 72 12.76 7.89 -5.87
N ILE A 73 13.59 8.85 -5.61
CA ILE A 73 13.66 10.01 -6.43
C ILE A 73 14.63 9.74 -7.50
N LEU A 74 14.13 9.45 -8.63
CA LEU A 74 14.97 9.19 -9.73
C LEU A 74 15.49 10.38 -10.34
N ILE A 75 15.07 11.54 -9.95
CA ILE A 75 15.59 12.71 -10.45
C ILE A 75 16.88 12.88 -9.88
N LYS A 76 17.78 12.84 -10.68
CA LYS A 76 19.02 13.06 -10.25
C LYS A 76 19.24 14.40 -10.25
N PRO A 77 19.70 14.84 -9.41
CA PRO A 77 19.96 16.24 -9.40
C PRO A 77 20.91 16.47 -10.46
N SER A 78 20.98 16.36 -10.99
CA SER A 78 21.69 16.65 -11.63
C SER A 78 22.42 16.69 -11.86
N SER A 79 22.40 16.48 -12.19
CA SER A 79 22.86 16.54 -12.28
C SER A 79 23.41 16.81 -12.55
N ASN A 80 23.50 16.91 -12.66
CA ASN A 80 23.88 17.15 -12.84
C ASN A 80 24.20 17.21 -13.01
#